data_7204ddc2dd8b039dddc7929b632db8cb
#
_entry.id   7204ddc2dd8b039dddc7929b632db8cb
#
_cell.length_a   1.000
_cell.length_b   1.000
_cell.length_c   1.000
_cell.angle_alpha   90.00
_cell.angle_beta   90.00
_cell.angle_gamma   90.00
#
_symmetry.space_group_name_H-M   'P 1'
#
loop_
_entity.id
_entity.type
_entity.pdbx_description
1 polymer ?
#
loop_
_entity_poly.entity_id
_entity_poly.type
_entity_poly.pdbx_seq_one_letter_code
_entity_poly.pdbx_strand_id
1 'polypeptide(L)'
;MLKKMNNMNIKGRLNYVFRLIIIAFSVVAVVISAMMIYMSMDYRRVLKRYAFPQGDIATAMSEAAEIRGASRGVVGYDSVSLISSMKKQHDEHVEAFEAKLEQIRPIMSSKAGKECMDKIDKAWAEYKEIDEKVIKLGATTDSNQSLKAQSMMLNETAPKYEALDNALNELMDTNVAKGDAEKLKLEIFLIIAIVAAIGIIAAVVVVASKAAHAIAKSIEEPLDGMMARFETFAQGDLDSPFPEVETKDEISDLIDSAHAMAERLHNIISDAGKLMGEMADGNFAVATEHEDQ
;
A
#
# COMPACT_ATOMS: atom_id res chain seq x y z
N MET A 1 -24.45 -16.71 12.74
CA MET A 1 -24.98 -15.59 11.95
C MET A 1 -26.42 -15.85 11.54
N LEU A 2 -26.73 -16.93 10.88
CA LEU A 2 -28.09 -17.31 10.42
C LEU A 2 -29.13 -17.36 11.53
N LYS A 3 -28.87 -17.99 12.69
CA LYS A 3 -29.80 -18.02 13.84
C LYS A 3 -30.23 -16.63 14.37
N LYS A 4 -29.36 -15.62 14.23
CA LYS A 4 -29.69 -14.24 14.65
C LYS A 4 -30.54 -13.52 13.60
N MET A 5 -30.46 -13.94 12.36
CA MET A 5 -31.24 -13.36 11.26
C MET A 5 -32.67 -13.86 11.23
N ASN A 6 -32.95 -15.10 11.66
CA ASN A 6 -34.31 -15.69 11.64
C ASN A 6 -35.34 -14.94 12.50
N ASN A 7 -34.89 -14.15 13.48
CA ASN A 7 -35.73 -13.32 14.33
C ASN A 7 -35.82 -11.86 13.91
N MET A 8 -35.33 -11.51 12.72
CA MET A 8 -35.31 -10.13 12.21
C MET A 8 -36.26 -10.05 11.01
N ASN A 9 -37.00 -8.95 10.89
CA ASN A 9 -37.75 -8.63 9.68
C ASN A 9 -36.83 -8.50 8.46
N ILE A 10 -37.40 -8.61 7.26
CA ILE A 10 -36.65 -8.57 5.99
C ILE A 10 -35.76 -7.34 5.89
N LYS A 11 -36.28 -6.15 6.21
CA LYS A 11 -35.53 -4.89 6.25
C LYS A 11 -34.37 -4.94 7.23
N GLY A 12 -34.56 -5.55 8.39
CA GLY A 12 -33.50 -5.72 9.40
C GLY A 12 -32.38 -6.64 8.93
N ARG A 13 -32.68 -7.77 8.29
CA ARG A 13 -31.71 -8.69 7.71
C ARG A 13 -30.88 -8.01 6.63
N LEU A 14 -31.53 -7.29 5.73
CA LEU A 14 -30.88 -6.57 4.64
C LEU A 14 -29.93 -5.51 5.17
N ASN A 15 -30.41 -4.67 6.10
CA ASN A 15 -29.61 -3.63 6.74
C ASN A 15 -28.41 -4.21 7.53
N TYR A 16 -28.58 -5.33 8.20
CA TYR A 16 -27.50 -5.99 8.94
C TYR A 16 -26.39 -6.45 7.99
N VAL A 17 -26.73 -7.11 6.89
CA VAL A 17 -25.75 -7.59 5.91
C VAL A 17 -25.07 -6.43 5.20
N PHE A 18 -25.81 -5.41 4.76
CA PHE A 18 -25.20 -4.22 4.15
C PHE A 18 -24.23 -3.50 5.09
N ARG A 19 -24.60 -3.34 6.39
CA ARG A 19 -23.69 -2.77 7.38
C ARG A 19 -22.41 -3.58 7.54
N LEU A 20 -22.50 -4.91 7.60
CA LEU A 20 -21.33 -5.78 7.68
C LEU A 20 -20.42 -5.62 6.45
N ILE A 21 -21.00 -5.57 5.26
CA ILE A 21 -20.26 -5.36 4.02
C ILE A 21 -19.55 -3.99 4.04
N ILE A 22 -20.26 -2.93 4.40
CA ILE A 22 -19.71 -1.57 4.49
C ILE A 22 -18.56 -1.53 5.51
N ILE A 23 -18.73 -2.12 6.69
CA ILE A 23 -17.68 -2.18 7.72
C ILE A 23 -16.47 -2.96 7.19
N ALA A 24 -16.68 -4.11 6.56
CA ALA A 24 -15.59 -4.91 6.00
C ALA A 24 -14.79 -4.14 4.95
N PHE A 25 -15.47 -3.49 3.99
CA PHE A 25 -14.79 -2.65 2.99
C PHE A 25 -14.10 -1.44 3.62
N SER A 26 -14.70 -0.81 4.63
CA SER A 26 -14.08 0.31 5.34
C SER A 26 -12.79 -0.11 6.05
N VAL A 27 -12.78 -1.28 6.70
CA VAL A 27 -11.57 -1.83 7.33
C VAL A 27 -10.49 -2.09 6.30
N VAL A 28 -10.85 -2.70 5.15
CA VAL A 28 -9.90 -2.95 4.05
C VAL A 28 -9.31 -1.63 3.53
N ALA A 29 -10.15 -0.62 3.31
CA ALA A 29 -9.70 0.70 2.85
C ALA A 29 -8.72 1.35 3.84
N VAL A 30 -9.00 1.28 5.13
CA VAL A 30 -8.11 1.81 6.18
C VAL A 30 -6.77 1.07 6.19
N VAL A 31 -6.78 -0.26 6.10
CA VAL A 31 -5.55 -1.07 6.07
C VAL A 31 -4.69 -0.73 4.85
N ILE A 32 -5.30 -0.67 3.65
CA ILE A 32 -4.59 -0.29 2.42
C ILE A 32 -4.01 1.13 2.54
N SER A 33 -4.79 2.08 3.05
CA SER A 33 -4.31 3.45 3.25
C SER A 33 -3.14 3.54 4.22
N ALA A 34 -3.18 2.79 5.32
CA ALA A 34 -2.08 2.71 6.28
C ALA A 34 -0.81 2.10 5.65
N MET A 35 -0.96 1.04 4.84
CA MET A 35 0.15 0.45 4.09
C MET A 35 0.76 1.44 3.09
N MET A 36 -0.06 2.22 2.37
CA MET A 36 0.43 3.24 1.43
C MET A 36 1.21 4.36 2.15
N ILE A 37 0.72 4.81 3.30
CA ILE A 37 1.41 5.83 4.12
C ILE A 37 2.76 5.28 4.59
N TYR A 38 2.79 4.06 5.14
CA TYR A 38 4.03 3.41 5.57
C TYR A 38 5.04 3.31 4.44
N MET A 39 4.62 2.82 3.27
CA MET A 39 5.46 2.74 2.08
C MET A 39 6.00 4.10 1.62
N SER A 40 5.16 5.13 1.62
CA SER A 40 5.58 6.49 1.24
C SER A 40 6.65 7.03 2.19
N MET A 41 6.52 6.78 3.49
CA MET A 41 7.51 7.19 4.48
C MET A 41 8.85 6.46 4.30
N ASP A 42 8.79 5.15 4.06
CA ASP A 42 9.98 4.32 3.92
C ASP A 42 10.71 4.60 2.59
N TYR A 43 9.97 4.80 1.50
CA TYR A 43 10.50 5.23 0.21
C TYR A 43 11.23 6.59 0.30
N ARG A 44 10.64 7.57 0.99
CA ARG A 44 11.31 8.87 1.25
C ARG A 44 12.59 8.71 2.05
N ARG A 45 12.62 7.77 3.02
CA ARG A 45 13.81 7.46 3.81
C ARG A 45 14.91 6.89 2.93
N VAL A 46 14.59 5.96 2.04
CA VAL A 46 15.55 5.36 1.10
C VAL A 46 16.10 6.40 0.14
N LEU A 47 15.25 7.26 -0.45
CA LEU A 47 15.69 8.35 -1.32
C LEU A 47 16.65 9.30 -0.59
N LYS A 48 16.28 9.76 0.60
CA LYS A 48 17.07 10.72 1.36
C LYS A 48 18.42 10.12 1.83
N ARG A 49 18.45 8.81 2.12
CA ARG A 49 19.63 8.18 2.69
C ARG A 49 20.59 7.60 1.65
N TYR A 50 20.10 7.25 0.47
CA TYR A 50 20.91 6.55 -0.54
C TYR A 50 20.90 7.24 -1.90
N ALA A 51 19.76 7.72 -2.41
CA ALA A 51 19.71 8.31 -3.73
C ALA A 51 20.28 9.72 -3.79
N PHE A 52 19.86 10.63 -2.90
CA PHE A 52 20.37 11.99 -2.90
C PHE A 52 21.86 12.10 -2.58
N PRO A 53 22.42 11.34 -1.63
CA PRO A 53 23.83 11.36 -1.36
C PRO A 53 24.72 10.95 -2.53
N GLN A 54 24.23 10.18 -3.50
CA GLN A 54 25.00 9.86 -4.71
C GLN A 54 25.38 11.11 -5.49
N GLY A 55 24.48 12.09 -5.58
CA GLY A 55 24.76 13.39 -6.19
C GLY A 55 25.83 14.17 -5.43
N ASP A 56 25.79 14.15 -4.09
CA ASP A 56 26.80 14.82 -3.26
C ASP A 56 28.16 14.13 -3.34
N ILE A 57 28.19 12.78 -3.37
CA ILE A 57 29.43 12.00 -3.57
C ILE A 57 30.00 12.29 -4.95
N ALA A 58 29.18 12.28 -6.02
CA ALA A 58 29.63 12.60 -7.37
C ALA A 58 30.18 14.04 -7.46
N THR A 59 29.56 14.99 -6.76
CA THR A 59 30.09 16.36 -6.66
C THR A 59 31.46 16.37 -5.98
N ALA A 60 31.63 15.67 -4.85
CA ALA A 60 32.92 15.57 -4.19
C ALA A 60 33.99 14.94 -5.10
N MET A 61 33.63 13.90 -5.86
CA MET A 61 34.55 13.32 -6.86
C MET A 61 34.95 14.32 -7.95
N SER A 62 33.99 15.12 -8.41
CA SER A 62 34.26 16.20 -9.39
C SER A 62 35.18 17.26 -8.81
N GLU A 63 34.95 17.73 -7.59
CA GLU A 63 35.78 18.69 -6.91
C GLU A 63 37.23 18.18 -6.73
N ALA A 64 37.40 16.91 -6.35
CA ALA A 64 38.71 16.28 -6.26
C ALA A 64 39.44 16.25 -7.61
N ALA A 65 38.72 16.01 -8.71
CA ALA A 65 39.29 16.04 -10.06
C ALA A 65 39.68 17.45 -10.49
N GLU A 66 38.86 18.47 -10.14
CA GLU A 66 39.16 19.88 -10.41
C GLU A 66 40.39 20.39 -9.59
N ILE A 67 40.52 19.97 -8.33
CA ILE A 67 41.73 20.23 -7.51
C ILE A 67 42.96 19.75 -8.27
N ARG A 68 42.96 18.49 -8.73
CA ARG A 68 44.07 17.92 -9.52
C ARG A 68 44.30 18.66 -10.82
N GLY A 69 43.22 19.08 -11.51
CA GLY A 69 43.28 19.88 -12.73
C GLY A 69 43.96 21.24 -12.50
N ALA A 70 43.53 21.94 -11.46
CA ALA A 70 44.09 23.25 -11.06
C ALA A 70 45.57 23.12 -10.63
N SER A 71 45.91 22.08 -9.86
CA SER A 71 47.32 21.81 -9.47
C SER A 71 48.22 21.64 -10.70
N ARG A 72 47.74 20.89 -11.73
CA ARG A 72 48.46 20.77 -13.01
C ARG A 72 48.62 22.10 -13.72
N GLY A 73 47.61 22.97 -13.67
CA GLY A 73 47.66 24.33 -14.20
C GLY A 73 48.69 25.20 -13.49
N VAL A 74 48.73 25.16 -12.15
CA VAL A 74 49.73 25.89 -11.37
C VAL A 74 51.16 25.53 -11.74
N VAL A 75 51.41 24.23 -11.97
CA VAL A 75 52.76 23.69 -12.26
C VAL A 75 53.11 23.81 -13.74
N GLY A 76 52.11 23.83 -14.63
CA GLY A 76 52.32 23.76 -16.08
C GLY A 76 52.36 25.11 -16.79
N TYR A 77 51.83 26.19 -16.21
CA TYR A 77 51.87 27.51 -16.83
C TYR A 77 53.15 28.26 -16.51
N ASP A 78 53.54 29.11 -17.45
CA ASP A 78 54.71 29.99 -17.35
C ASP A 78 54.36 31.47 -17.11
N SER A 79 53.07 31.80 -16.99
CA SER A 79 52.55 33.14 -16.76
C SER A 79 52.09 33.33 -15.31
N VAL A 80 52.60 34.34 -14.63
CA VAL A 80 52.22 34.68 -13.24
C VAL A 80 50.73 34.85 -13.07
N SER A 81 50.02 35.46 -14.04
CA SER A 81 48.58 35.66 -13.97
C SER A 81 47.82 34.35 -14.08
N LEU A 82 48.24 33.44 -14.98
CA LEU A 82 47.62 32.13 -15.14
C LEU A 82 47.88 31.24 -13.92
N ILE A 83 49.11 31.22 -13.41
CA ILE A 83 49.48 30.48 -12.20
C ILE A 83 48.63 30.97 -11.02
N SER A 84 48.49 32.30 -10.83
CA SER A 84 47.67 32.88 -9.75
C SER A 84 46.20 32.53 -9.89
N SER A 85 45.68 32.54 -11.15
CA SER A 85 44.29 32.14 -11.42
C SER A 85 44.06 30.65 -11.09
N MET A 86 44.98 29.77 -11.51
CA MET A 86 44.86 28.31 -11.22
C MET A 86 44.98 28.02 -9.74
N LYS A 87 45.88 28.75 -9.04
CA LYS A 87 45.99 28.61 -7.58
C LYS A 87 44.70 29.03 -6.86
N LYS A 88 44.08 30.13 -7.29
CA LYS A 88 42.78 30.54 -6.74
C LYS A 88 41.70 29.48 -6.97
N GLN A 89 41.59 28.94 -8.19
CA GLN A 89 40.66 27.86 -8.48
C GLN A 89 40.95 26.61 -7.64
N HIS A 90 42.22 26.24 -7.48
CA HIS A 90 42.62 25.14 -6.61
C HIS A 90 42.09 25.32 -5.19
N ASP A 91 42.32 26.51 -4.59
CA ASP A 91 41.93 26.79 -3.21
C ASP A 91 40.37 26.79 -3.07
N GLU A 92 39.63 27.31 -4.07
CA GLU A 92 38.16 27.25 -4.14
C GLU A 92 37.64 25.83 -4.21
N HIS A 93 38.25 24.96 -5.05
CA HIS A 93 37.85 23.56 -5.15
C HIS A 93 38.21 22.73 -3.91
N VAL A 94 39.31 23.05 -3.22
CA VAL A 94 39.67 22.44 -1.93
C VAL A 94 38.57 22.73 -0.88
N GLU A 95 38.17 24.01 -0.78
CA GLU A 95 37.11 24.42 0.16
C GLU A 95 35.78 23.73 -0.20
N ALA A 96 35.41 23.68 -1.48
CA ALA A 96 34.19 23.02 -1.95
C ALA A 96 34.20 21.50 -1.68
N PHE A 97 35.32 20.82 -1.90
CA PHE A 97 35.49 19.40 -1.62
C PHE A 97 35.33 19.12 -0.12
N GLU A 98 36.04 19.84 0.75
CA GLU A 98 35.93 19.65 2.20
C GLU A 98 34.51 19.94 2.71
N ALA A 99 33.86 20.99 2.21
CA ALA A 99 32.47 21.29 2.54
C ALA A 99 31.52 20.15 2.11
N LYS A 100 31.74 19.50 0.95
CA LYS A 100 30.98 18.36 0.50
C LYS A 100 31.18 17.13 1.40
N LEU A 101 32.41 16.84 1.82
CA LEU A 101 32.67 15.75 2.75
C LEU A 101 31.92 15.94 4.08
N GLU A 102 31.89 17.17 4.61
CA GLU A 102 31.15 17.47 5.84
C GLU A 102 29.62 17.32 5.66
N GLN A 103 29.07 17.59 4.47
CA GLN A 103 27.66 17.36 4.16
C GLN A 103 27.32 15.85 4.06
N ILE A 104 28.22 15.05 3.50
CA ILE A 104 28.05 13.60 3.29
C ILE A 104 28.19 12.83 4.62
N ARG A 105 29.11 13.22 5.48
CA ARG A 105 29.51 12.53 6.72
C ARG A 105 28.31 12.12 7.61
N PRO A 106 27.37 13.02 7.99
CA PRO A 106 26.25 12.66 8.86
C PRO A 106 25.27 11.66 8.22
N ILE A 107 25.27 11.57 6.88
CA ILE A 107 24.39 10.67 6.13
C ILE A 107 24.99 9.25 6.11
N MET A 108 26.32 9.12 6.07
CA MET A 108 27.07 7.85 6.04
C MET A 108 27.15 7.19 7.42
N SER A 109 26.01 7.09 8.11
CA SER A 109 25.91 6.59 9.50
C SER A 109 26.04 5.08 9.66
N SER A 110 26.02 4.30 8.57
CA SER A 110 26.21 2.84 8.62
C SER A 110 27.69 2.50 8.88
N LYS A 111 27.97 1.31 9.45
CA LYS A 111 29.34 0.85 9.70
C LYS A 111 30.22 0.96 8.45
N ALA A 112 29.78 0.37 7.33
CA ALA A 112 30.53 0.44 6.07
C ALA A 112 30.67 1.87 5.53
N GLY A 113 29.64 2.73 5.68
CA GLY A 113 29.74 4.15 5.29
C GLY A 113 30.76 4.91 6.12
N LYS A 114 30.85 4.67 7.42
CA LYS A 114 31.86 5.26 8.30
C LYS A 114 33.26 4.78 7.93
N GLU A 115 33.43 3.48 7.70
CA GLU A 115 34.71 2.90 7.26
C GLU A 115 35.17 3.51 5.91
N CYS A 116 34.27 3.76 4.96
CA CYS A 116 34.61 4.48 3.73
C CYS A 116 35.00 5.94 4.01
N MET A 117 34.27 6.65 4.88
CA MET A 117 34.63 8.03 5.26
C MET A 117 36.00 8.10 5.93
N ASP A 118 36.33 7.17 6.82
CA ASP A 118 37.66 7.11 7.47
C ASP A 118 38.79 6.87 6.45
N LYS A 119 38.54 6.06 5.40
CA LYS A 119 39.50 5.87 4.30
C LYS A 119 39.67 7.15 3.48
N ILE A 120 38.59 7.85 3.18
CA ILE A 120 38.63 9.12 2.45
C ILE A 120 39.41 10.17 3.26
N ASP A 121 39.12 10.31 4.55
CA ASP A 121 39.81 11.25 5.42
C ASP A 121 41.33 11.01 5.43
N LYS A 122 41.73 9.76 5.53
CA LYS A 122 43.14 9.38 5.47
C LYS A 122 43.76 9.69 4.10
N ALA A 123 43.10 9.25 3.02
CA ALA A 123 43.62 9.47 1.65
C ALA A 123 43.67 10.96 1.30
N TRP A 124 42.66 11.75 1.73
CA TRP A 124 42.60 13.17 1.56
C TRP A 124 43.75 13.88 2.29
N ALA A 125 43.99 13.55 3.56
CA ALA A 125 45.11 14.15 4.33
C ALA A 125 46.45 13.89 3.67
N GLU A 126 46.67 12.64 3.21
CA GLU A 126 47.90 12.27 2.53
C GLU A 126 48.06 12.97 1.17
N TYR A 127 46.99 13.09 0.37
CA TYR A 127 46.99 13.79 -0.90
C TYR A 127 47.22 15.28 -0.70
N LYS A 128 46.46 15.94 0.20
CA LYS A 128 46.52 17.37 0.46
C LYS A 128 47.91 17.80 0.91
N GLU A 129 48.57 17.05 1.80
CA GLU A 129 49.92 17.34 2.27
C GLU A 129 50.94 17.43 1.12
N ILE A 130 50.87 16.48 0.18
CA ILE A 130 51.81 16.46 -0.95
C ILE A 130 51.44 17.51 -1.98
N ASP A 131 50.14 17.69 -2.26
CA ASP A 131 49.66 18.65 -3.23
C ASP A 131 50.01 20.10 -2.81
N GLU A 132 49.87 20.46 -1.54
CA GLU A 132 50.32 21.76 -1.02
C GLU A 132 51.81 21.99 -1.23
N LYS A 133 52.64 20.94 -1.08
CA LYS A 133 54.07 21.04 -1.36
C LYS A 133 54.34 21.30 -2.85
N VAL A 134 53.60 20.60 -3.72
CA VAL A 134 53.68 20.77 -5.17
C VAL A 134 53.25 22.17 -5.58
N ILE A 135 52.10 22.66 -5.06
CA ILE A 135 51.61 24.01 -5.32
C ILE A 135 52.63 25.07 -4.87
N LYS A 136 53.19 24.91 -3.67
CA LYS A 136 54.19 25.83 -3.13
C LYS A 136 55.48 25.86 -3.97
N LEU A 137 55.92 24.70 -4.48
CA LEU A 137 57.12 24.59 -5.31
C LEU A 137 56.87 25.07 -6.74
N GLY A 138 55.65 24.76 -7.30
CA GLY A 138 55.31 24.97 -8.71
C GLY A 138 54.69 26.34 -9.01
N ALA A 139 54.25 27.12 -8.00
CA ALA A 139 53.68 28.46 -8.19
C ALA A 139 54.79 29.50 -8.55
N THR A 140 55.50 29.24 -9.61
CA THR A 140 56.65 30.03 -10.04
C THR A 140 56.84 29.99 -11.55
N THR A 141 57.53 31.00 -12.11
CA THR A 141 58.00 31.02 -13.50
C THR A 141 59.42 30.47 -13.66
N ASP A 142 60.05 30.00 -12.58
CA ASP A 142 61.36 29.32 -12.64
C ASP A 142 61.22 27.91 -13.19
N SER A 143 61.76 27.67 -14.36
CA SER A 143 61.66 26.37 -15.04
C SER A 143 62.23 25.20 -14.24
N ASN A 144 63.28 25.40 -13.45
CA ASN A 144 63.90 24.34 -12.65
C ASN A 144 63.00 23.93 -11.48
N GLN A 145 62.34 24.90 -10.83
CA GLN A 145 61.39 24.63 -9.76
C GLN A 145 60.12 24.01 -10.31
N SER A 146 59.61 24.51 -11.44
CA SER A 146 58.47 23.93 -12.14
C SER A 146 58.71 22.46 -12.53
N LEU A 147 59.89 22.12 -13.10
CA LEU A 147 60.25 20.74 -13.43
C LEU A 147 60.32 19.84 -12.17
N LYS A 148 60.82 20.34 -11.06
CA LYS A 148 60.80 19.60 -9.77
C LYS A 148 59.40 19.35 -9.29
N ALA A 149 58.54 20.38 -9.35
CA ALA A 149 57.13 20.23 -8.97
C ALA A 149 56.39 19.22 -9.89
N GLN A 150 56.66 19.23 -11.21
CA GLN A 150 56.12 18.26 -12.15
C GLN A 150 56.57 16.83 -11.83
N SER A 151 57.83 16.63 -11.50
CA SER A 151 58.35 15.32 -11.06
C SER A 151 57.67 14.82 -9.77
N MET A 152 57.52 15.71 -8.82
CA MET A 152 56.84 15.41 -7.56
C MET A 152 55.37 15.08 -7.77
N MET A 153 54.69 15.82 -8.66
CA MET A 153 53.30 15.53 -9.04
C MET A 153 53.14 14.15 -9.65
N LEU A 154 54.03 13.73 -10.54
CA LEU A 154 53.97 12.42 -11.18
C LEU A 154 54.28 11.29 -10.21
N ASN A 155 55.31 11.46 -9.37
CA ASN A 155 55.83 10.32 -8.59
C ASN A 155 55.22 10.22 -7.18
N GLU A 156 54.75 11.35 -6.61
CA GLU A 156 54.26 11.40 -5.24
C GLU A 156 52.75 11.74 -5.16
N THR A 157 52.29 12.79 -5.88
CA THR A 157 50.91 13.24 -5.82
C THR A 157 49.97 12.30 -6.56
N ALA A 158 50.37 11.79 -7.75
CA ALA A 158 49.47 10.96 -8.55
C ALA A 158 49.03 9.67 -7.84
N PRO A 159 49.91 8.89 -7.18
CA PRO A 159 49.45 7.69 -6.43
C PRO A 159 48.56 8.04 -5.21
N LYS A 160 48.79 9.22 -4.58
CA LYS A 160 47.89 9.65 -3.47
C LYS A 160 46.54 10.09 -3.97
N TYR A 161 46.46 10.75 -5.11
CA TYR A 161 45.19 11.05 -5.77
C TYR A 161 44.44 9.78 -6.16
N GLU A 162 45.12 8.78 -6.71
CA GLU A 162 44.50 7.47 -7.05
C GLU A 162 43.94 6.79 -5.81
N ALA A 163 44.64 6.86 -4.66
CA ALA A 163 44.11 6.32 -3.41
C ALA A 163 42.84 7.08 -2.94
N LEU A 164 42.80 8.40 -3.09
CA LEU A 164 41.62 9.20 -2.79
C LEU A 164 40.46 8.89 -3.73
N ASP A 165 40.71 8.83 -5.02
CA ASP A 165 39.72 8.50 -6.04
C ASP A 165 39.12 7.11 -5.81
N ASN A 166 39.94 6.11 -5.50
CA ASN A 166 39.51 4.77 -5.16
C ASN A 166 38.63 4.74 -3.88
N ALA A 167 38.98 5.54 -2.87
CA ALA A 167 38.19 5.62 -1.64
C ALA A 167 36.82 6.29 -1.87
N LEU A 168 36.76 7.33 -2.72
CA LEU A 168 35.51 7.97 -3.13
C LEU A 168 34.65 7.04 -3.97
N ASN A 169 35.23 6.29 -4.91
CA ASN A 169 34.52 5.26 -5.68
C ASN A 169 33.95 4.15 -4.77
N GLU A 170 34.75 3.66 -3.79
CA GLU A 170 34.28 2.67 -2.82
C GLU A 170 33.08 3.19 -2.01
N LEU A 171 33.09 4.47 -1.63
CA LEU A 171 31.93 5.10 -0.96
C LEU A 171 30.72 5.13 -1.87
N MET A 172 30.87 5.52 -3.14
CA MET A 172 29.80 5.54 -4.12
C MET A 172 29.19 4.13 -4.29
N ASP A 173 30.04 3.13 -4.56
CA ASP A 173 29.62 1.75 -4.77
C ASP A 173 28.90 1.17 -3.54
N THR A 174 29.45 1.45 -2.34
CA THR A 174 28.83 1.05 -1.08
C THR A 174 27.45 1.67 -0.89
N ASN A 175 27.30 2.95 -1.26
CA ASN A 175 26.03 3.66 -1.13
C ASN A 175 25.00 3.16 -2.15
N VAL A 176 25.40 2.93 -3.40
CA VAL A 176 24.56 2.36 -4.47
C VAL A 176 24.08 0.97 -4.08
N ALA A 177 25.01 0.07 -3.71
CA ALA A 177 24.68 -1.32 -3.35
C ALA A 177 23.67 -1.39 -2.18
N LYS A 178 23.83 -0.50 -1.19
CA LYS A 178 22.86 -0.42 -0.08
C LYS A 178 21.52 0.15 -0.51
N GLY A 179 21.53 1.16 -1.38
CA GLY A 179 20.31 1.73 -1.95
C GLY A 179 19.50 0.67 -2.71
N ASP A 180 20.17 -0.13 -3.55
CA ASP A 180 19.56 -1.22 -4.31
C ASP A 180 19.01 -2.34 -3.40
N ALA A 181 19.73 -2.69 -2.34
CA ALA A 181 19.26 -3.67 -1.38
C ALA A 181 17.99 -3.21 -0.62
N GLU A 182 17.93 -1.94 -0.22
CA GLU A 182 16.73 -1.38 0.43
C GLU A 182 15.57 -1.21 -0.57
N LYS A 183 15.85 -0.81 -1.81
CA LYS A 183 14.86 -0.78 -2.90
C LYS A 183 14.23 -2.15 -3.12
N LEU A 184 15.05 -3.20 -3.20
CA LEU A 184 14.56 -4.58 -3.38
C LEU A 184 13.63 -5.02 -2.23
N LYS A 185 13.96 -4.67 -0.99
CA LYS A 185 13.08 -4.94 0.17
C LYS A 185 11.73 -4.24 0.03
N LEU A 186 11.73 -2.99 -0.41
CA LEU A 186 10.49 -2.23 -0.63
C LEU A 186 9.65 -2.84 -1.76
N GLU A 187 10.27 -3.28 -2.84
CA GLU A 187 9.59 -3.95 -3.96
C GLU A 187 8.94 -5.26 -3.51
N ILE A 188 9.67 -6.10 -2.74
CA ILE A 188 9.13 -7.35 -2.19
C ILE A 188 7.96 -7.05 -1.24
N PHE A 189 8.11 -6.08 -0.35
CA PHE A 189 7.04 -5.67 0.56
C PHE A 189 5.79 -5.18 -0.19
N LEU A 190 5.97 -4.41 -1.26
CA LEU A 190 4.88 -3.94 -2.13
C LEU A 190 4.12 -5.12 -2.74
N ILE A 191 4.83 -6.08 -3.31
CA ILE A 191 4.22 -7.27 -3.91
C ILE A 191 3.42 -8.05 -2.87
N ILE A 192 3.99 -8.29 -1.69
CA ILE A 192 3.30 -8.99 -0.59
C ILE A 192 2.05 -8.21 -0.17
N ALA A 193 2.14 -6.89 -0.04
CA ALA A 193 1.02 -6.04 0.34
C ALA A 193 -0.12 -6.09 -0.70
N ILE A 194 0.20 -6.05 -1.99
CA ILE A 194 -0.78 -6.17 -3.09
C ILE A 194 -1.48 -7.54 -3.05
N VAL A 195 -0.70 -8.62 -2.95
CA VAL A 195 -1.26 -10.00 -2.90
C VAL A 195 -2.17 -10.18 -1.68
N ALA A 196 -1.75 -9.67 -0.52
CA ALA A 196 -2.55 -9.70 0.69
C ALA A 196 -3.85 -8.90 0.53
N ALA A 197 -3.81 -7.70 -0.05
CA ALA A 197 -4.98 -6.86 -0.30
C ALA A 197 -5.98 -7.57 -1.24
N ILE A 198 -5.50 -8.16 -2.33
CA ILE A 198 -6.34 -8.93 -3.27
C ILE A 198 -6.99 -10.13 -2.54
N GLY A 199 -6.23 -10.85 -1.72
CA GLY A 199 -6.73 -11.99 -0.94
C GLY A 199 -7.84 -11.58 0.04
N ILE A 200 -7.68 -10.46 0.74
CA ILE A 200 -8.68 -9.93 1.67
C ILE A 200 -9.95 -9.51 0.90
N ILE A 201 -9.81 -8.80 -0.21
CA ILE A 201 -10.95 -8.38 -1.05
C ILE A 201 -11.71 -9.61 -1.55
N ALA A 202 -11.02 -10.63 -2.06
CA ALA A 202 -11.64 -11.88 -2.51
C ALA A 202 -12.41 -12.57 -1.39
N ALA A 203 -11.85 -12.65 -0.17
CA ALA A 203 -12.52 -13.20 1.00
C ALA A 203 -13.80 -12.43 1.36
N VAL A 204 -13.76 -11.10 1.34
CA VAL A 204 -14.93 -10.25 1.60
C VAL A 204 -16.02 -10.48 0.55
N VAL A 205 -15.66 -10.57 -0.73
CA VAL A 205 -16.61 -10.84 -1.84
C VAL A 205 -17.28 -12.20 -1.65
N VAL A 206 -16.52 -13.24 -1.31
CA VAL A 206 -17.08 -14.59 -1.07
C VAL A 206 -18.06 -14.57 0.11
N VAL A 207 -17.71 -13.92 1.21
CA VAL A 207 -18.59 -13.81 2.39
C VAL A 207 -19.85 -13.02 2.05
N ALA A 208 -19.72 -11.90 1.34
CA ALA A 208 -20.84 -11.08 0.91
C ALA A 208 -21.79 -11.84 -0.03
N SER A 209 -21.25 -12.58 -1.00
CA SER A 209 -22.04 -13.40 -1.94
C SER A 209 -22.81 -14.50 -1.23
N LYS A 210 -22.17 -15.20 -0.29
CA LYS A 210 -22.86 -16.24 0.52
C LYS A 210 -23.97 -15.63 1.38
N ALA A 211 -23.73 -14.46 1.98
CA ALA A 211 -24.75 -13.78 2.78
C ALA A 211 -25.92 -13.30 1.92
N ALA A 212 -25.66 -12.74 0.74
CA ALA A 212 -26.69 -12.30 -0.20
C ALA A 212 -27.55 -13.51 -0.68
N HIS A 213 -26.91 -14.62 -1.06
CA HIS A 213 -27.61 -15.84 -1.48
C HIS A 213 -28.48 -16.41 -0.35
N ALA A 214 -27.99 -16.43 0.90
CA ALA A 214 -28.75 -16.88 2.04
C ALA A 214 -30.02 -16.03 2.31
N ILE A 215 -29.91 -14.68 2.12
CA ILE A 215 -31.08 -13.80 2.23
C ILE A 215 -32.05 -14.05 1.09
N ALA A 216 -31.57 -14.08 -0.16
CA ALA A 216 -32.42 -14.32 -1.32
C ALA A 216 -33.22 -15.60 -1.14
N LYS A 217 -32.55 -16.69 -0.79
CA LYS A 217 -33.21 -18.01 -0.55
C LYS A 217 -34.24 -17.95 0.59
N SER A 218 -33.97 -17.22 1.67
CA SER A 218 -34.87 -17.06 2.81
C SER A 218 -36.15 -16.28 2.48
N ILE A 219 -36.19 -15.58 1.36
CA ILE A 219 -37.35 -14.82 0.87
C ILE A 219 -38.05 -15.59 -0.28
N GLU A 220 -37.27 -16.07 -1.25
CA GLU A 220 -37.73 -16.70 -2.48
C GLU A 220 -38.45 -18.02 -2.19
N GLU A 221 -37.86 -18.95 -1.43
CA GLU A 221 -38.45 -20.26 -1.14
C GLU A 221 -39.85 -20.19 -0.49
N PRO A 222 -40.07 -19.37 0.59
CA PRO A 222 -41.42 -19.24 1.15
C PRO A 222 -42.41 -18.58 0.20
N LEU A 223 -41.99 -17.57 -0.58
CA LEU A 223 -42.89 -16.92 -1.54
C LEU A 223 -43.30 -17.83 -2.67
N ASP A 224 -42.37 -18.65 -3.19
CA ASP A 224 -42.67 -19.67 -4.22
C ASP A 224 -43.68 -20.72 -3.68
N GLY A 225 -43.48 -21.17 -2.42
CA GLY A 225 -44.39 -22.03 -1.73
C GLY A 225 -45.80 -21.41 -1.59
N MET A 226 -45.85 -20.13 -1.25
CA MET A 226 -47.13 -19.38 -1.18
C MET A 226 -47.80 -19.24 -2.55
N MET A 227 -47.03 -18.91 -3.58
CA MET A 227 -47.56 -18.82 -4.95
C MET A 227 -48.17 -20.15 -5.40
N ALA A 228 -47.47 -21.27 -5.21
CA ALA A 228 -47.97 -22.60 -5.53
C ALA A 228 -49.25 -22.93 -4.73
N ARG A 229 -49.30 -22.58 -3.45
CA ARG A 229 -50.48 -22.78 -2.59
C ARG A 229 -51.67 -21.92 -3.02
N PHE A 230 -51.45 -20.67 -3.40
CA PHE A 230 -52.53 -19.81 -3.93
C PHE A 230 -53.07 -20.30 -5.28
N GLU A 231 -52.25 -20.93 -6.11
CA GLU A 231 -52.71 -21.52 -7.36
C GLU A 231 -53.69 -22.71 -7.10
N THR A 232 -53.37 -23.64 -6.17
CA THR A 232 -54.26 -24.72 -5.77
C THR A 232 -55.48 -24.19 -5.06
N PHE A 233 -55.33 -23.16 -4.22
CA PHE A 233 -56.46 -22.49 -3.55
C PHE A 233 -57.46 -21.91 -4.56
N ALA A 234 -56.97 -21.24 -5.62
CA ALA A 234 -57.81 -20.71 -6.69
C ALA A 234 -58.56 -21.78 -7.48
N GLN A 235 -58.06 -23.02 -7.48
CA GLN A 235 -58.70 -24.19 -8.08
C GLN A 235 -59.73 -24.87 -7.16
N GLY A 236 -59.93 -24.31 -5.93
CA GLY A 236 -60.93 -24.81 -4.96
C GLY A 236 -60.37 -25.73 -3.89
N ASP A 237 -59.04 -25.93 -3.82
CA ASP A 237 -58.44 -26.69 -2.75
C ASP A 237 -58.30 -25.79 -1.49
N LEU A 238 -59.22 -25.98 -0.54
CA LEU A 238 -59.23 -25.24 0.71
C LEU A 238 -58.50 -25.96 1.86
N ASP A 239 -58.17 -27.25 1.69
CA ASP A 239 -57.72 -28.12 2.78
C ASP A 239 -56.21 -28.32 2.82
N SER A 240 -55.50 -28.15 1.70
CA SER A 240 -54.04 -28.32 1.67
C SER A 240 -53.33 -27.33 2.57
N PRO A 241 -52.28 -27.77 3.30
CA PRO A 241 -51.58 -26.91 4.24
C PRO A 241 -50.77 -25.80 3.52
N PHE A 242 -50.66 -24.65 4.16
CA PHE A 242 -49.77 -23.57 3.77
C PHE A 242 -48.32 -23.95 4.11
N PRO A 243 -47.33 -23.36 3.40
CA PRO A 243 -45.90 -23.63 3.69
C PRO A 243 -45.53 -23.18 5.12
N GLU A 244 -44.80 -24.05 5.82
CA GLU A 244 -44.25 -23.70 7.12
C GLU A 244 -42.94 -22.90 6.95
N VAL A 245 -42.77 -21.84 7.74
CA VAL A 245 -41.53 -21.01 7.76
C VAL A 245 -40.96 -20.94 9.16
N GLU A 246 -39.64 -21.08 9.26
CA GLU A 246 -38.92 -20.98 10.53
C GLU A 246 -38.67 -19.51 10.97
N THR A 247 -38.97 -18.54 10.11
CA THR A 247 -38.71 -17.12 10.35
C THR A 247 -39.91 -16.43 10.98
N LYS A 248 -39.64 -15.43 11.81
CA LYS A 248 -40.66 -14.54 12.39
C LYS A 248 -40.51 -13.17 11.75
N ASP A 249 -40.98 -13.03 10.54
CA ASP A 249 -40.89 -11.82 9.72
C ASP A 249 -42.18 -11.58 8.95
N GLU A 250 -42.18 -10.63 8.06
CA GLU A 250 -43.31 -10.22 7.24
C GLU A 250 -43.83 -11.35 6.35
N ILE A 251 -43.01 -12.38 6.02
CA ILE A 251 -43.43 -13.56 5.28
C ILE A 251 -44.25 -14.48 6.17
N SER A 252 -43.84 -14.69 7.42
CA SER A 252 -44.61 -15.46 8.39
C SER A 252 -46.00 -14.86 8.60
N ASP A 253 -46.04 -13.50 8.80
CA ASP A 253 -47.32 -12.79 8.98
C ASP A 253 -48.26 -12.92 7.75
N LEU A 254 -47.64 -12.91 6.54
CA LEU A 254 -48.38 -13.14 5.27
C LEU A 254 -48.96 -14.54 5.21
N ILE A 255 -48.18 -15.57 5.56
CA ILE A 255 -48.61 -16.96 5.57
C ILE A 255 -49.73 -17.17 6.58
N ASP A 256 -49.60 -16.66 7.79
CA ASP A 256 -50.63 -16.75 8.85
C ASP A 256 -51.92 -16.05 8.42
N SER A 257 -51.83 -14.89 7.77
CA SER A 257 -52.99 -14.17 7.24
C SER A 257 -53.69 -14.94 6.10
N ALA A 258 -52.90 -15.55 5.22
CA ALA A 258 -53.43 -16.39 4.12
C ALA A 258 -54.09 -17.65 4.65
N HIS A 259 -53.52 -18.31 5.66
CA HIS A 259 -54.07 -19.47 6.33
C HIS A 259 -55.42 -19.13 6.97
N ALA A 260 -55.46 -18.04 7.75
CA ALA A 260 -56.71 -17.59 8.39
C ALA A 260 -57.83 -17.25 7.37
N MET A 261 -57.46 -16.70 6.20
CA MET A 261 -58.41 -16.44 5.11
C MET A 261 -58.95 -17.77 4.52
N ALA A 262 -58.08 -18.73 4.28
CA ALA A 262 -58.47 -20.04 3.75
C ALA A 262 -59.40 -20.79 4.72
N GLU A 263 -59.07 -20.78 6.00
CA GLU A 263 -59.88 -21.40 7.07
C GLU A 263 -61.29 -20.76 7.17
N ARG A 264 -61.37 -19.44 7.11
CA ARG A 264 -62.67 -18.75 7.10
C ARG A 264 -63.50 -19.12 5.86
N LEU A 265 -62.92 -19.17 4.68
CA LEU A 265 -63.61 -19.59 3.45
C LEU A 265 -64.05 -21.02 3.51
N HIS A 266 -63.18 -21.94 4.02
CA HIS A 266 -63.57 -23.35 4.25
C HIS A 266 -64.80 -23.47 5.14
N ASN A 267 -64.80 -22.76 6.27
CA ASN A 267 -65.92 -22.79 7.21
C ASN A 267 -67.21 -22.26 6.57
N ILE A 268 -67.16 -21.12 5.85
CA ILE A 268 -68.31 -20.59 5.13
C ILE A 268 -68.87 -21.56 4.09
N ILE A 269 -68.00 -22.18 3.29
CA ILE A 269 -68.41 -23.13 2.26
C ILE A 269 -68.96 -24.42 2.88
N SER A 270 -68.35 -24.90 3.96
CA SER A 270 -68.81 -26.05 4.72
C SER A 270 -70.19 -25.82 5.31
N ASP A 271 -70.44 -24.68 5.94
CA ASP A 271 -71.71 -24.29 6.50
C ASP A 271 -72.79 -24.14 5.41
N ALA A 272 -72.48 -23.48 4.32
CA ALA A 272 -73.37 -23.38 3.18
C ALA A 272 -73.76 -24.82 2.60
N GLY A 273 -72.75 -25.70 2.56
CA GLY A 273 -73.00 -27.13 2.16
C GLY A 273 -73.93 -27.87 3.11
N LYS A 274 -73.71 -27.70 4.44
CA LYS A 274 -74.61 -28.29 5.46
C LYS A 274 -76.03 -27.78 5.31
N LEU A 275 -76.19 -26.45 5.22
CA LEU A 275 -77.46 -25.79 5.04
C LEU A 275 -78.19 -26.30 3.79
N MET A 276 -77.53 -26.39 2.64
CA MET A 276 -78.06 -26.90 1.41
C MET A 276 -78.49 -28.38 1.55
N GLY A 277 -77.72 -29.21 2.25
CA GLY A 277 -78.01 -30.58 2.57
C GLY A 277 -79.26 -30.71 3.41
N GLU A 278 -79.36 -30.00 4.50
CA GLU A 278 -80.52 -29.97 5.39
C GLU A 278 -81.82 -29.51 4.68
N MET A 279 -81.65 -28.43 3.87
CA MET A 279 -82.77 -27.93 3.03
C MET A 279 -83.25 -28.99 1.99
N ALA A 280 -82.32 -29.74 1.39
CA ALA A 280 -82.66 -30.80 0.49
C ALA A 280 -83.42 -31.98 1.15
N ASP A 281 -83.13 -32.22 2.45
CA ASP A 281 -83.79 -33.19 3.29
C ASP A 281 -85.11 -32.67 3.92
N GLY A 282 -85.56 -31.44 3.57
CA GLY A 282 -86.78 -30.82 4.00
C GLY A 282 -86.74 -30.12 5.34
N ASN A 283 -85.58 -29.96 5.92
CA ASN A 283 -85.35 -29.25 7.18
C ASN A 283 -85.05 -27.80 6.93
N PHE A 284 -86.02 -26.87 7.01
CA PHE A 284 -85.86 -25.47 6.74
C PHE A 284 -85.62 -24.60 8.06
N ALA A 285 -85.42 -25.25 9.21
CA ALA A 285 -85.25 -24.59 10.50
C ALA A 285 -83.78 -24.53 10.99
N VAL A 286 -82.86 -24.77 10.10
CA VAL A 286 -81.41 -24.76 10.43
C VAL A 286 -80.83 -23.35 10.32
N ALA A 287 -80.09 -22.89 11.35
CA ALA A 287 -79.33 -21.68 11.35
C ALA A 287 -77.85 -22.00 11.09
N THR A 288 -77.11 -21.01 10.59
CA THR A 288 -75.64 -21.07 10.45
C THR A 288 -74.92 -21.12 11.82
N GLU A 289 -73.90 -21.97 11.95
CA GLU A 289 -73.09 -22.06 13.18
C GLU A 289 -72.16 -20.85 13.38
N HIS A 290 -72.02 -19.96 12.38
CA HIS A 290 -71.08 -18.84 12.35
C HIS A 290 -71.77 -17.47 12.21
N GLU A 291 -72.80 -17.21 13.04
CA GLU A 291 -73.51 -15.93 13.01
C GLU A 291 -72.71 -14.84 13.71
N ASP A 292 -71.73 -14.38 13.72
CA ASP A 292 -70.93 -13.28 14.34
C ASP A 292 -69.46 -13.61 14.59
N GLN A 293 -68.65 -13.61 13.51
CA GLN A 293 -67.21 -13.24 13.67
C GLN A 293 -66.73 -12.21 12.64
#